data_8e489a2156829103c0bc732ad77b23ba
#
_entry.id   8e489a2156829103c0bc732ad77b23ba
#
_cell.length_a   1.000
_cell.length_b   1.000
_cell.length_c   1.000
_cell.angle_alpha   90.00
_cell.angle_beta   90.00
_cell.angle_gamma   90.00
#
_symmetry.space_group_name_H-M   'P 1'
#
loop_
_entity.id
_entity.type
_entity.pdbx_description
1 polymer ?
#
loop_
_entity_poly.entity_id
_entity_poly.type
_entity_poly.pdbx_seq_one_letter_code
_entity_poly.pdbx_strand_id
1 'polypeptide(L)'
;MNDKPQLEGTKLANFEPIARVADLQIVDTVIGQGAEVPAGATITAHYTGALCKDGTIFQSSHDFGDAITFGLDQVIQGWTQGVPGMKVGGTRRLIIPSAMAYGSVRAAANIPPNSDLVFDIELVGL
;
A
#
# COMPACT_ATOMS: atom_id res chain seq x y z
N MET A 1 -4.93 -24.46 -15.34
CA MET A 1 -5.85 -23.40 -14.89
C MET A 1 -5.32 -22.80 -13.58
N ASN A 2 -5.33 -21.49 -13.47
CA ASN A 2 -4.95 -20.83 -12.24
C ASN A 2 -6.17 -20.69 -11.34
N ASP A 3 -6.18 -21.39 -10.22
CA ASP A 3 -7.31 -21.39 -9.29
C ASP A 3 -7.19 -20.30 -8.21
N LYS A 4 -6.11 -19.52 -8.24
CA LYS A 4 -5.91 -18.46 -7.27
C LYS A 4 -6.89 -17.33 -7.54
N PRO A 5 -7.77 -16.97 -6.57
CA PRO A 5 -8.70 -15.88 -6.78
C PRO A 5 -7.97 -14.54 -6.91
N GLN A 6 -8.48 -13.70 -7.78
CA GLN A 6 -7.97 -12.35 -7.94
C GLN A 6 -8.44 -11.49 -6.77
N LEU A 7 -7.54 -10.66 -6.24
CA LEU A 7 -7.85 -9.80 -5.09
C LEU A 7 -8.53 -8.50 -5.50
N GLU A 8 -8.20 -7.98 -6.69
CA GLU A 8 -8.82 -6.73 -7.16
C GLU A 8 -10.34 -6.86 -7.18
N GLY A 9 -11.03 -5.87 -6.63
CA GLY A 9 -12.49 -5.85 -6.53
C GLY A 9 -13.03 -6.52 -5.27
N THR A 10 -12.21 -7.27 -4.54
CA THR A 10 -12.61 -7.87 -3.27
C THR A 10 -12.33 -6.91 -2.12
N LYS A 11 -12.76 -7.26 -0.91
CA LYS A 11 -12.54 -6.42 0.27
C LYS A 11 -11.24 -6.76 0.95
N LEU A 12 -10.53 -5.72 1.42
CA LEU A 12 -9.28 -5.89 2.15
C LEU A 12 -9.54 -6.59 3.49
N ALA A 13 -8.73 -7.63 3.76
CA ALA A 13 -8.84 -8.41 4.99
C ALA A 13 -8.47 -7.55 6.21
N ASN A 14 -9.19 -7.77 7.31
CA ASN A 14 -8.91 -7.13 8.61
C ASN A 14 -8.91 -5.60 8.52
N PHE A 15 -9.77 -5.05 7.67
CA PHE A 15 -9.88 -3.60 7.50
C PHE A 15 -11.34 -3.16 7.67
N GLU A 16 -11.55 -2.17 8.51
CA GLU A 16 -12.85 -1.51 8.65
C GLU A 16 -12.86 -0.22 7.85
N PRO A 17 -13.88 0.03 7.02
CA PRO A 17 -13.96 1.24 6.22
C PRO A 17 -13.83 2.52 7.06
N ILE A 18 -13.17 3.51 6.47
CA ILE A 18 -12.93 4.81 7.10
C ILE A 18 -13.51 5.88 6.19
N ALA A 19 -14.41 6.69 6.72
CA ALA A 19 -15.09 7.73 5.93
C ALA A 19 -14.12 8.84 5.50
N ARG A 20 -13.16 9.18 6.36
CA ARG A 20 -12.19 10.25 6.09
C ARG A 20 -10.89 9.99 6.84
N VAL A 21 -9.77 10.19 6.15
CA VAL A 21 -8.43 10.06 6.74
C VAL A 21 -7.80 11.47 6.76
N ALA A 22 -7.49 11.97 7.95
CA ALA A 22 -6.90 13.30 8.11
C ALA A 22 -5.38 13.27 7.94
N ASP A 23 -4.72 12.25 8.51
CA ASP A 23 -3.27 12.15 8.55
C ASP A 23 -2.79 10.75 8.15
N LEU A 24 -1.55 10.66 7.69
CA LEU A 24 -0.92 9.37 7.44
C LEU A 24 -0.86 8.56 8.73
N GLN A 25 -1.35 7.31 8.66
CA GLN A 25 -1.27 6.36 9.76
C GLN A 25 -0.41 5.18 9.36
N ILE A 26 0.47 4.76 10.26
CA ILE A 26 1.42 3.67 10.04
C ILE A 26 1.19 2.62 11.10
N VAL A 27 0.88 1.40 10.66
CA VAL A 27 0.62 0.26 11.56
C VAL A 27 1.49 -0.91 11.14
N ASP A 28 2.45 -1.30 11.97
CA ASP A 28 3.24 -2.50 11.71
C ASP A 28 2.47 -3.73 12.17
N THR A 29 2.06 -4.57 11.22
CA THR A 29 1.36 -5.81 11.53
C THR A 29 2.32 -6.97 11.71
N VAL A 30 3.46 -6.93 11.03
CA VAL A 30 4.58 -7.87 11.22
C VAL A 30 5.87 -7.06 11.23
N ILE A 31 6.67 -7.25 12.27
CA ILE A 31 8.00 -6.61 12.35
C ILE A 31 9.01 -7.57 11.72
N GLY A 32 9.65 -7.12 10.64
CA GLY A 32 10.70 -7.89 9.99
C GLY A 32 11.99 -7.92 10.82
N GLN A 33 12.87 -8.83 10.47
CA GLN A 33 14.17 -8.99 11.15
C GLN A 33 15.35 -8.65 10.26
N GLY A 34 15.11 -8.26 9.02
CA GLY A 34 16.17 -7.89 8.08
C GLY A 34 16.56 -6.43 8.16
N ALA A 35 17.23 -5.97 7.11
CA ALA A 35 17.72 -4.59 7.05
C ALA A 35 16.58 -3.59 7.08
N GLU A 36 16.84 -2.43 7.70
CA GLU A 36 15.87 -1.35 7.79
C GLU A 36 15.94 -0.46 6.55
N VAL A 37 14.78 -0.01 6.08
CA VAL A 37 14.65 0.85 4.90
C VAL A 37 15.04 2.28 5.27
N PRO A 38 16.09 2.85 4.63
CA PRO A 38 16.38 4.27 4.78
C PRO A 38 15.48 5.12 3.89
N ALA A 39 15.40 6.41 4.19
CA ALA A 39 14.63 7.34 3.36
C ALA A 39 15.17 7.36 1.92
N GLY A 40 14.26 7.39 0.95
CA GLY A 40 14.62 7.46 -0.47
C GLY A 40 15.16 6.16 -1.08
N ALA A 41 15.15 5.07 -0.34
CA ALA A 41 15.68 3.79 -0.82
C ALA A 41 14.83 3.19 -1.95
N THR A 42 15.46 2.30 -2.70
CA THR A 42 14.74 1.43 -3.64
C THR A 42 14.40 0.14 -2.94
N ILE A 43 13.14 -0.27 -2.98
CA ILE A 43 12.65 -1.46 -2.28
C ILE A 43 12.02 -2.44 -3.25
N THR A 44 11.98 -3.72 -2.85
CA THR A 44 11.19 -4.75 -3.53
C THR A 44 10.13 -5.22 -2.56
N ALA A 45 8.87 -5.16 -2.96
CA ALA A 45 7.76 -5.43 -2.07
C ALA A 45 6.55 -5.96 -2.81
N HIS A 46 5.75 -6.76 -2.11
CA HIS A 46 4.35 -6.98 -2.47
C HIS A 46 3.49 -5.91 -1.83
N TYR A 47 2.43 -5.53 -2.48
CA TYR A 47 1.48 -4.60 -1.91
C TYR A 47 0.04 -4.94 -2.31
N THR A 48 -0.89 -4.56 -1.45
CA THR A 48 -2.31 -4.60 -1.73
C THR A 48 -2.89 -3.26 -1.34
N GLY A 49 -3.46 -2.56 -2.31
CA GLY A 49 -4.05 -1.24 -2.09
C GLY A 49 -5.57 -1.29 -2.20
N ALA A 50 -6.24 -0.56 -1.32
CA ALA A 50 -7.69 -0.51 -1.26
C ALA A 50 -8.19 0.91 -0.99
N LEU A 51 -9.46 1.16 -1.31
CA LEU A 51 -10.13 2.41 -0.97
C LEU A 51 -10.54 2.39 0.50
N CYS A 52 -10.22 3.44 1.25
CA CYS A 52 -10.60 3.51 2.67
C CYS A 52 -12.12 3.54 2.85
N LYS A 53 -12.85 4.15 1.93
CA LYS A 53 -14.30 4.37 2.09
C LYS A 53 -15.10 3.07 2.20
N ASP A 54 -14.62 1.98 1.59
CA ASP A 54 -15.36 0.71 1.59
C ASP A 54 -14.44 -0.52 1.64
N GLY A 55 -13.12 -0.32 1.63
CA GLY A 55 -12.17 -1.43 1.68
C GLY A 55 -12.00 -2.19 0.36
N THR A 56 -12.58 -1.70 -0.74
CA THR A 56 -12.45 -2.38 -2.02
C THR A 56 -11.03 -2.29 -2.54
N ILE A 57 -10.42 -3.44 -2.81
CA ILE A 57 -9.07 -3.53 -3.35
C ILE A 57 -9.06 -3.04 -4.79
N PHE A 58 -8.21 -2.04 -5.10
CA PHE A 58 -8.09 -1.52 -6.46
C PHE A 58 -6.91 -2.13 -7.20
N GLN A 59 -5.91 -2.65 -6.49
CA GLN A 59 -4.75 -3.31 -7.10
C GLN A 59 -3.98 -4.10 -6.06
N SER A 60 -3.44 -5.26 -6.46
CA SER A 60 -2.54 -6.05 -5.63
C SER A 60 -1.46 -6.68 -6.50
N SER A 61 -0.20 -6.59 -6.05
CA SER A 61 0.90 -7.27 -6.74
C SER A 61 0.76 -8.79 -6.71
N HIS A 62 0.02 -9.32 -5.73
CA HIS A 62 -0.24 -10.76 -5.67
C HIS A 62 -1.08 -11.26 -6.85
N ASP A 63 -1.85 -10.38 -7.49
CA ASP A 63 -2.63 -10.74 -8.69
C ASP A 63 -1.73 -10.96 -9.91
N PHE A 64 -0.53 -10.38 -9.88
CA PHE A 64 0.47 -10.53 -10.95
C PHE A 64 1.52 -11.59 -10.63
N GLY A 65 1.63 -12.02 -9.39
CA GLY A 65 2.49 -13.10 -8.94
C GLY A 65 3.85 -12.67 -8.40
N ASP A 66 4.41 -11.54 -8.85
CA ASP A 66 5.76 -11.13 -8.49
C ASP A 66 5.76 -9.85 -7.66
N ALA A 67 6.71 -9.78 -6.72
CA ALA A 67 7.00 -8.54 -6.01
C ALA A 67 7.54 -7.50 -7.00
N ILE A 68 7.33 -6.23 -6.68
CA ILE A 68 7.66 -5.12 -7.57
C ILE A 68 8.70 -4.24 -6.90
N THR A 69 9.63 -3.72 -7.71
CA THR A 69 10.70 -2.82 -7.23
C THR A 69 10.26 -1.37 -7.40
N PHE A 70 10.37 -0.60 -6.31
CA PHE A 70 9.96 0.81 -6.27
C PHE A 70 11.10 1.67 -5.72
N GLY A 71 11.31 2.83 -6.33
CA GLY A 71 12.08 3.90 -5.71
C GLY A 71 11.17 4.74 -4.83
N LEU A 72 11.49 4.92 -3.56
CA LEU A 72 10.63 5.65 -2.63
C LEU A 72 10.54 7.15 -2.90
N ASP A 73 11.39 7.68 -3.78
CA ASP A 73 11.32 9.05 -4.25
C ASP A 73 10.47 9.21 -5.53
N GLN A 74 9.90 8.11 -6.03
CA GLN A 74 9.15 8.07 -7.28
C GLN A 74 7.73 7.51 -7.12
N VAL A 75 7.25 7.42 -5.89
CA VAL A 75 5.93 6.89 -5.56
C VAL A 75 5.10 7.96 -4.86
N ILE A 76 3.84 7.65 -4.54
CA ILE A 76 3.00 8.59 -3.81
C ILE A 76 3.63 8.94 -2.46
N GLN A 77 3.36 10.16 -1.99
CA GLN A 77 3.99 10.71 -0.81
C GLN A 77 3.78 9.85 0.44
N GLY A 78 2.61 9.22 0.56
CA GLY A 78 2.33 8.31 1.67
C GLY A 78 3.33 7.16 1.79
N TRP A 79 3.81 6.63 0.66
CA TRP A 79 4.86 5.61 0.65
C TRP A 79 6.23 6.22 0.96
N THR A 80 6.54 7.37 0.35
CA THR A 80 7.81 8.06 0.58
C THR A 80 8.04 8.32 2.06
N GLN A 81 7.00 8.69 2.78
CA GLN A 81 7.06 8.99 4.21
C GLN A 81 6.75 7.78 5.10
N GLY A 82 5.95 6.85 4.63
CA GLY A 82 5.44 5.76 5.46
C GLY A 82 6.27 4.49 5.44
N VAL A 83 7.02 4.22 4.36
CA VAL A 83 7.80 2.98 4.24
C VAL A 83 9.14 3.02 4.97
N PRO A 84 9.90 4.15 4.98
CA PRO A 84 11.17 4.17 5.73
C PRO A 84 10.98 3.73 7.17
N GLY A 85 11.92 2.95 7.68
CA GLY A 85 11.85 2.35 9.00
C GLY A 85 11.30 0.92 9.02
N MET A 86 10.68 0.45 7.92
CA MET A 86 10.34 -0.97 7.80
C MET A 86 11.60 -1.81 7.74
N LYS A 87 11.48 -3.07 8.14
CA LYS A 87 12.56 -4.05 8.01
C LYS A 87 12.16 -5.15 7.06
N VAL A 88 13.13 -5.67 6.31
CA VAL A 88 12.89 -6.78 5.38
C VAL A 88 12.25 -7.95 6.13
N GLY A 89 11.20 -8.52 5.55
CA GLY A 89 10.38 -9.56 6.17
C GLY A 89 9.18 -9.04 6.93
N GLY A 90 9.04 -7.71 7.06
CA GLY A 90 7.92 -7.10 7.75
C GLY A 90 6.74 -6.79 6.84
N THR A 91 5.59 -6.55 7.46
CA THR A 91 4.37 -6.08 6.79
C THR A 91 3.88 -4.85 7.53
N ARG A 92 3.61 -3.78 6.76
CA ARG A 92 3.16 -2.50 7.30
C ARG A 92 1.92 -2.06 6.57
N ARG A 93 0.91 -1.64 7.35
CA ARG A 93 -0.29 -1.02 6.79
C ARG A 93 -0.14 0.49 6.83
N LEU A 94 -0.31 1.13 5.67
CA LEU A 94 -0.34 2.58 5.56
C LEU A 94 -1.75 3.03 5.23
N ILE A 95 -2.29 3.94 6.05
CA ILE A 95 -3.58 4.57 5.80
C ILE A 95 -3.26 6.01 5.41
N ILE A 96 -3.56 6.36 4.15
CA ILE A 96 -3.00 7.53 3.48
C ILE A 96 -4.12 8.48 3.09
N PRO A 97 -4.09 9.75 3.56
CA PRO A 97 -5.06 10.73 3.08
C PRO A 97 -4.83 11.04 1.60
N SER A 98 -5.89 11.38 0.88
CA SER A 98 -5.84 11.60 -0.57
C SER A 98 -4.76 12.61 -0.97
N ALA A 99 -4.52 13.64 -0.15
CA ALA A 99 -3.50 14.65 -0.43
C ALA A 99 -2.08 14.07 -0.50
N MET A 100 -1.82 12.94 0.15
CA MET A 100 -0.55 12.23 0.10
C MET A 100 -0.58 11.05 -0.87
N ALA A 101 -1.63 10.91 -1.64
CA ALA A 101 -1.80 9.91 -2.69
C ALA A 101 -1.99 10.62 -4.03
N TYR A 102 -3.16 10.48 -4.64
CA TYR A 102 -3.40 11.04 -5.97
C TYR A 102 -4.20 12.36 -5.95
N GLY A 103 -4.61 12.83 -4.78
CA GLY A 103 -5.31 14.09 -4.62
C GLY A 103 -6.63 14.11 -5.37
N SER A 104 -6.88 15.23 -6.07
CA SER A 104 -8.12 15.42 -6.83
C SER A 104 -8.08 14.79 -8.22
N VAL A 105 -6.98 14.11 -8.58
CA VAL A 105 -6.83 13.47 -9.88
C VAL A 105 -7.38 12.06 -9.82
N ARG A 106 -8.13 11.65 -10.86
CA ARG A 106 -8.52 10.26 -11.02
C ARG A 106 -7.30 9.48 -11.53
N ALA A 107 -6.70 8.66 -10.66
CA ALA A 107 -5.49 7.90 -11.00
C ALA A 107 -5.80 6.70 -11.90
N ALA A 108 -6.97 6.10 -11.74
CA ALA A 108 -7.43 4.97 -12.52
C ALA A 108 -8.96 4.92 -12.45
N ALA A 109 -9.57 4.06 -13.27
CA ALA A 109 -11.03 3.92 -13.29
C ALA A 109 -11.60 3.53 -11.91
N ASN A 110 -10.83 2.76 -11.14
CA ASN A 110 -11.23 2.26 -9.82
C ASN A 110 -10.64 3.07 -8.66
N ILE A 111 -10.01 4.21 -8.94
CA ILE A 111 -9.52 5.15 -7.91
C ILE A 111 -10.14 6.53 -8.19
N PRO A 112 -11.29 6.83 -7.61
CA PRO A 112 -11.94 8.12 -7.82
C PRO A 112 -11.09 9.29 -7.28
N PRO A 113 -11.33 10.53 -7.75
CA PRO A 113 -10.68 11.70 -7.16
C PRO A 113 -10.93 11.79 -5.65
N ASN A 114 -9.97 12.33 -4.93
CA ASN A 114 -10.05 12.56 -3.48
C ASN A 114 -10.27 11.29 -2.67
N SER A 115 -9.67 10.17 -3.12
CA SER A 115 -9.77 8.90 -2.40
C SER A 115 -8.67 8.78 -1.37
N ASP A 116 -9.06 8.53 -0.12
CA ASP A 116 -8.14 8.07 0.90
C ASP A 116 -7.86 6.59 0.65
N LEU A 117 -6.60 6.19 0.79
CA LEU A 117 -6.16 4.85 0.42
C LEU A 117 -5.55 4.11 1.60
N VAL A 118 -5.66 2.80 1.59
CA VAL A 118 -4.96 1.93 2.52
C VAL A 118 -4.12 0.94 1.73
N PHE A 119 -2.86 0.75 2.16
CA PHE A 119 -1.94 -0.22 1.56
C PHE A 119 -1.41 -1.16 2.62
N ASP A 120 -1.42 -2.46 2.33
CA ASP A 120 -0.64 -3.44 3.06
C ASP A 120 0.63 -3.71 2.24
N ILE A 121 1.78 -3.42 2.81
CA ILE A 121 3.07 -3.53 2.13
C ILE A 121 3.89 -4.61 2.81
N GLU A 122 4.31 -5.61 2.04
CA GLU A 122 5.14 -6.72 2.49
C GLU A 122 6.53 -6.53 1.91
N LEU A 123 7.49 -6.14 2.73
CA LEU A 123 8.85 -5.83 2.28
C LEU A 123 9.64 -7.11 2.05
N VAL A 124 10.04 -7.32 0.81
CA VAL A 124 10.76 -8.53 0.40
C VAL A 124 12.27 -8.29 0.37
N GLY A 125 12.71 -7.11 -0.04
CA GLY A 125 14.13 -6.81 -0.15
C GLY A 125 14.43 -5.32 -0.33
N LEU A 126 15.71 -5.04 -0.28
CA LEU A 126 16.25 -3.69 -0.54
C LEU A 126 17.15 -3.71 -1.75
#